data_6f33b0fc78324f6118fd81dfaa8da6d0
#
_entry.id   6f33b0fc78324f6118fd81dfaa8da6d0
#
_cell.length_a   1.000
_cell.length_b   1.000
_cell.length_c   1.000
_cell.angle_alpha   90.00
_cell.angle_beta   90.00
_cell.angle_gamma   90.00
#
_symmetry.space_group_name_H-M   'P 1'
#
loop_
_entity.id
_entity.type
_entity.pdbx_description
1 polymer ?
#
loop_
_entity_poly.entity_id
_entity_poly.type
_entity_poly.pdbx_seq_one_letter_code
_entity_poly.pdbx_strand_id
1 'polypeptide(L)'
;MSVPVRPRDSYTLFLLPGALAFLAVVVVPFLMNTGVSFTDWQGVGGPRWSGLANYRELLHDSEFWASFRHSLFMVLAMAAIPTALGLVLAAALFDFVGKHFGTRIAAVLRACFYLPQVLPVAVAGIVWSWILAPDDGSLNALLKAVGLSGWQQDWLGDPGLALYTVMGVLVWVQIGFPLVVFMAGLGRVDPQLYEAAELDGAGWWRRFRHVTLPQLRPEVYVVLTWCTIAALKVFGAVYVLTKGGPGGATDVPSYFSFTTFFEKTQVGYGSAISTVLTAVILALSLIGLRLQSRTEDA
;
A
#
# COMPACT_ATOMS: atom_id res chain seq x y z
N MET A 1 -40.28 2.27 -37.75
CA MET A 1 -39.76 0.88 -37.67
C MET A 1 -38.57 0.89 -36.70
N SER A 2 -38.83 0.65 -35.43
CA SER A 2 -37.79 0.57 -34.40
C SER A 2 -37.27 -0.87 -34.35
N VAL A 3 -35.99 -1.07 -34.72
CA VAL A 3 -35.32 -2.34 -34.60
C VAL A 3 -35.11 -2.64 -33.10
N PRO A 4 -35.60 -3.75 -32.57
CA PRO A 4 -35.31 -4.12 -31.19
C PRO A 4 -33.86 -4.55 -31.06
N VAL A 5 -33.03 -3.68 -30.51
CA VAL A 5 -31.67 -4.02 -30.11
C VAL A 5 -31.79 -5.02 -28.94
N ARG A 6 -31.40 -6.27 -29.15
CA ARG A 6 -31.17 -7.24 -28.09
C ARG A 6 -29.76 -6.98 -27.49
N PRO A 7 -29.64 -6.27 -26.38
CA PRO A 7 -28.31 -5.80 -25.96
C PRO A 7 -27.58 -6.71 -24.98
N ARG A 8 -28.12 -7.87 -24.64
CA ARG A 8 -27.60 -8.63 -23.49
C ARG A 8 -26.58 -9.72 -23.81
N ASP A 9 -26.69 -10.38 -24.96
CA ASP A 9 -25.89 -11.61 -25.21
C ASP A 9 -24.55 -11.33 -25.88
N SER A 10 -24.39 -10.20 -26.59
CA SER A 10 -23.14 -9.89 -27.31
C SER A 10 -22.01 -9.37 -26.40
N TYR A 11 -22.34 -8.62 -25.34
CA TYR A 11 -21.32 -8.05 -24.44
C TYR A 11 -20.68 -9.08 -23.53
N THR A 12 -21.43 -10.09 -23.09
CA THR A 12 -20.92 -11.19 -22.26
C THR A 12 -19.86 -12.02 -22.98
N LEU A 13 -19.98 -12.17 -24.32
CA LEU A 13 -18.99 -12.88 -25.11
C LEU A 13 -17.62 -12.17 -25.15
N PHE A 14 -17.61 -10.84 -25.16
CA PHE A 14 -16.37 -10.05 -25.09
C PHE A 14 -15.69 -10.11 -23.72
N LEU A 15 -16.44 -10.34 -22.64
CA LEU A 15 -15.88 -10.52 -21.29
C LEU A 15 -15.30 -11.93 -21.08
N LEU A 16 -15.73 -12.91 -21.88
CA LEU A 16 -15.37 -14.33 -21.70
C LEU A 16 -13.84 -14.59 -21.74
N PRO A 17 -13.06 -14.06 -22.68
CA PRO A 17 -11.60 -14.28 -22.69
C PRO A 17 -10.91 -13.74 -21.44
N GLY A 18 -11.30 -12.53 -20.99
CA GLY A 18 -10.77 -11.92 -19.76
C GLY A 18 -11.17 -12.71 -18.52
N ALA A 19 -12.44 -13.14 -18.44
CA ALA A 19 -12.93 -13.97 -17.34
C ALA A 19 -12.23 -15.33 -17.27
N LEU A 20 -12.03 -16.00 -18.40
CA LEU A 20 -11.30 -17.26 -18.45
C LEU A 20 -9.83 -17.11 -18.05
N ALA A 21 -9.15 -16.07 -18.54
CA ALA A 21 -7.80 -15.76 -18.12
C ALA A 21 -7.70 -15.48 -16.61
N PHE A 22 -8.61 -14.69 -16.06
CA PHE A 22 -8.70 -14.41 -14.61
C PHE A 22 -8.94 -15.70 -13.80
N LEU A 23 -9.89 -16.53 -14.23
CA LEU A 23 -10.14 -17.81 -13.57
C LEU A 23 -8.90 -18.71 -13.60
N ALA A 24 -8.25 -18.86 -14.75
CA ALA A 24 -7.11 -19.76 -14.90
C ALA A 24 -5.86 -19.27 -14.14
N VAL A 25 -5.58 -17.96 -14.15
CA VAL A 25 -4.33 -17.41 -13.61
C VAL A 25 -4.45 -16.96 -12.15
N VAL A 26 -5.63 -16.56 -11.71
CA VAL A 26 -5.84 -16.03 -10.35
C VAL A 26 -6.64 -17.01 -9.49
N VAL A 27 -7.84 -17.41 -9.94
CA VAL A 27 -8.75 -18.17 -9.10
C VAL A 27 -8.26 -19.61 -8.90
N VAL A 28 -7.86 -20.29 -9.96
CA VAL A 28 -7.39 -21.69 -9.86
C VAL A 28 -6.13 -21.80 -8.98
N PRO A 29 -5.04 -21.02 -9.16
CA PRO A 29 -3.90 -21.07 -8.27
C PRO A 29 -4.24 -20.72 -6.81
N PHE A 30 -5.15 -19.77 -6.58
CA PHE A 30 -5.61 -19.44 -5.24
C PHE A 30 -6.34 -20.62 -4.59
N LEU A 31 -7.24 -21.30 -5.31
CA LEU A 31 -7.93 -22.48 -4.79
C LEU A 31 -6.97 -23.65 -4.56
N MET A 32 -5.97 -23.82 -5.43
CA MET A 32 -4.92 -24.83 -5.24
C MET A 32 -4.11 -24.53 -3.98
N ASN A 33 -3.66 -23.29 -3.78
CA ASN A 33 -2.96 -22.87 -2.56
C ASN A 33 -3.83 -23.10 -1.31
N THR A 34 -5.11 -22.72 -1.38
CA THR A 34 -6.06 -22.99 -0.28
C THR A 34 -6.21 -24.49 -0.02
N GLY A 35 -6.28 -25.34 -1.06
CA GLY A 35 -6.29 -26.79 -0.90
C GLY A 35 -5.03 -27.32 -0.22
N VAL A 36 -3.87 -26.83 -0.62
CA VAL A 36 -2.56 -27.20 -0.05
C VAL A 36 -2.46 -26.76 1.42
N SER A 37 -3.09 -25.68 1.82
CA SER A 37 -3.08 -25.19 3.21
C SER A 37 -3.71 -26.17 4.23
N PHE A 38 -4.49 -27.15 3.76
CA PHE A 38 -5.06 -28.23 4.58
C PHE A 38 -4.22 -29.51 4.60
N THR A 39 -2.96 -29.44 4.12
CA THR A 39 -2.06 -30.57 4.03
C THR A 39 -0.79 -30.33 4.84
N ASP A 40 -0.08 -31.40 5.21
CA ASP A 40 1.24 -31.38 5.85
C ASP A 40 2.39 -31.43 4.82
N TRP A 41 2.12 -30.98 3.59
CA TRP A 41 3.10 -31.10 2.51
C TRP A 41 4.35 -30.27 2.73
N GLN A 42 5.52 -30.94 2.55
CA GLN A 42 6.85 -30.35 2.67
C GLN A 42 7.54 -30.15 1.31
N GLY A 43 6.78 -30.08 0.21
CA GLY A 43 7.33 -29.85 -1.13
C GLY A 43 7.86 -31.12 -1.81
N VAL A 44 8.03 -32.22 -1.10
CA VAL A 44 8.52 -33.50 -1.61
C VAL A 44 7.49 -34.60 -1.32
N GLY A 45 7.28 -35.51 -2.27
CA GLY A 45 6.26 -36.54 -2.16
C GLY A 45 4.85 -36.00 -2.38
N GLY A 46 3.84 -36.81 -2.05
CA GLY A 46 2.42 -36.40 -2.17
C GLY A 46 1.95 -35.64 -0.92
N PRO A 47 1.08 -34.62 -1.09
CA PRO A 47 0.46 -33.94 0.04
C PRO A 47 -0.42 -34.90 0.83
N ARG A 48 -0.30 -34.90 2.16
CA ARG A 48 -1.17 -35.66 3.07
C ARG A 48 -2.15 -34.71 3.73
N TRP A 49 -3.41 -35.08 3.75
CA TRP A 49 -4.43 -34.27 4.37
C TRP A 49 -4.25 -34.17 5.88
N SER A 50 -4.09 -32.97 6.40
CA SER A 50 -3.93 -32.67 7.83
C SER A 50 -5.11 -31.89 8.43
N GLY A 51 -6.13 -31.59 7.61
CA GLY A 51 -7.28 -30.82 8.04
C GLY A 51 -6.89 -29.41 8.49
N LEU A 52 -7.28 -29.02 9.71
CA LEU A 52 -7.00 -27.68 10.28
C LEU A 52 -5.71 -27.61 11.10
N ALA A 53 -4.79 -28.59 10.99
CA ALA A 53 -3.58 -28.62 11.81
C ALA A 53 -2.72 -27.34 11.63
N ASN A 54 -2.44 -26.93 10.38
CA ASN A 54 -1.70 -25.73 10.06
C ASN A 54 -2.35 -24.45 10.65
N TYR A 55 -3.67 -24.36 10.61
CA TYR A 55 -4.41 -23.23 11.18
C TYR A 55 -4.38 -23.21 12.71
N ARG A 56 -4.34 -24.38 13.37
CA ARG A 56 -4.15 -24.47 14.82
C ARG A 56 -2.74 -24.05 15.22
N GLU A 57 -1.73 -24.51 14.50
CA GLU A 57 -0.35 -24.08 14.68
C GLU A 57 -0.22 -22.57 14.55
N LEU A 58 -0.78 -22.00 13.50
CA LEU A 58 -0.79 -20.57 13.21
C LEU A 58 -1.36 -19.71 14.36
N LEU A 59 -2.41 -20.19 15.03
CA LEU A 59 -2.99 -19.49 16.19
C LEU A 59 -2.04 -19.42 17.40
N HIS A 60 -1.07 -20.33 17.51
CA HIS A 60 -0.12 -20.40 18.62
C HIS A 60 1.28 -19.93 18.23
N ASP A 61 1.51 -19.61 16.96
CA ASP A 61 2.80 -19.18 16.44
C ASP A 61 3.05 -17.69 16.75
N SER A 62 4.01 -17.43 17.61
CA SER A 62 4.40 -16.08 18.01
C SER A 62 5.04 -15.29 16.86
N GLU A 63 5.76 -15.94 15.92
CA GLU A 63 6.37 -15.29 14.75
C GLU A 63 5.28 -14.82 13.78
N PHE A 64 4.25 -15.66 13.57
CA PHE A 64 3.08 -15.26 12.80
C PHE A 64 2.41 -13.99 13.35
N TRP A 65 2.11 -13.96 14.64
CA TRP A 65 1.47 -12.80 15.26
C TRP A 65 2.36 -11.56 15.29
N ALA A 66 3.69 -11.75 15.45
CA ALA A 66 4.65 -10.66 15.33
C ALA A 66 4.63 -10.06 13.91
N SER A 67 4.62 -10.89 12.86
CA SER A 67 4.55 -10.44 11.48
C SER A 67 3.26 -9.66 11.18
N PHE A 68 2.12 -10.10 11.70
CA PHE A 68 0.84 -9.37 11.59
C PHE A 68 0.86 -8.03 12.33
N ARG A 69 1.47 -7.98 13.51
CA ARG A 69 1.66 -6.72 14.24
C ARG A 69 2.51 -5.72 13.45
N HIS A 70 3.61 -6.16 12.84
CA HIS A 70 4.42 -5.32 11.97
C HIS A 70 3.62 -4.83 10.75
N SER A 71 2.83 -5.73 10.15
CA SER A 71 1.94 -5.37 9.04
C SER A 71 0.89 -4.33 9.47
N LEU A 72 0.35 -4.40 10.67
CA LEU A 72 -0.56 -3.38 11.21
C LEU A 72 0.12 -2.01 11.35
N PHE A 73 1.35 -1.95 11.86
CA PHE A 73 2.12 -0.70 11.89
C PHE A 73 2.39 -0.16 10.48
N MET A 74 2.72 -1.04 9.52
CA MET A 74 2.87 -0.64 8.12
C MET A 74 1.56 -0.10 7.53
N VAL A 75 0.41 -0.72 7.81
CA VAL A 75 -0.91 -0.22 7.40
C VAL A 75 -1.15 1.18 7.95
N LEU A 76 -0.92 1.38 9.26
CA LEU A 76 -1.11 2.69 9.89
C LEU A 76 -0.19 3.75 9.26
N ALA A 77 1.08 3.44 9.06
CA ALA A 77 2.04 4.37 8.47
C ALA A 77 1.73 4.65 6.98
N MET A 78 1.53 3.61 6.17
CA MET A 78 1.36 3.72 4.72
C MET A 78 -0.05 4.19 4.31
N ALA A 79 -1.07 4.01 5.15
CA ALA A 79 -2.40 4.55 4.87
C ALA A 79 -2.53 5.99 5.36
N ALA A 80 -2.14 6.28 6.61
CA ALA A 80 -2.36 7.59 7.20
C ALA A 80 -1.40 8.67 6.66
N ILE A 81 -0.08 8.38 6.64
CA ILE A 81 0.94 9.40 6.33
C ILE A 81 0.87 9.83 4.85
N PRO A 82 0.88 8.93 3.84
CA PRO A 82 0.76 9.33 2.44
C PRO A 82 -0.57 10.01 2.13
N THR A 83 -1.67 9.57 2.77
CA THR A 83 -2.98 10.21 2.60
C THR A 83 -2.96 11.63 3.12
N ALA A 84 -2.47 11.86 4.34
CA ALA A 84 -2.40 13.20 4.93
C ALA A 84 -1.44 14.11 4.14
N LEU A 85 -0.24 13.63 3.84
CA LEU A 85 0.75 14.38 3.06
C LEU A 85 0.26 14.65 1.64
N GLY A 86 -0.30 13.66 0.96
CA GLY A 86 -0.85 13.80 -0.39
C GLY A 86 -1.97 14.82 -0.45
N LEU A 87 -2.86 14.83 0.54
CA LEU A 87 -3.96 15.81 0.64
C LEU A 87 -3.44 17.23 0.84
N VAL A 88 -2.50 17.43 1.79
CA VAL A 88 -1.90 18.74 2.06
C VAL A 88 -1.10 19.22 0.85
N LEU A 89 -0.28 18.36 0.25
CA LEU A 89 0.49 18.69 -0.95
C LEU A 89 -0.42 19.00 -2.14
N ALA A 90 -1.50 18.24 -2.34
CA ALA A 90 -2.47 18.51 -3.41
C ALA A 90 -3.12 19.89 -3.24
N ALA A 91 -3.61 20.20 -2.04
CA ALA A 91 -4.18 21.51 -1.73
C ALA A 91 -3.15 22.64 -1.91
N ALA A 92 -1.92 22.46 -1.44
CA ALA A 92 -0.86 23.45 -1.60
C ALA A 92 -0.48 23.66 -3.08
N LEU A 93 -0.34 22.58 -3.86
CA LEU A 93 -0.03 22.69 -5.29
C LEU A 93 -1.17 23.31 -6.09
N PHE A 94 -2.41 23.01 -5.73
CA PHE A 94 -3.61 23.53 -6.41
C PHE A 94 -3.84 25.01 -6.08
N ASP A 95 -3.92 25.37 -4.78
CA ASP A 95 -4.28 26.70 -4.33
C ASP A 95 -3.14 27.70 -4.37
N PHE A 96 -1.96 27.29 -3.90
CA PHE A 96 -0.84 28.21 -3.74
C PHE A 96 0.09 28.20 -4.95
N VAL A 97 0.65 27.03 -5.29
CA VAL A 97 1.67 26.97 -6.37
C VAL A 97 1.05 27.26 -7.73
N GLY A 98 -0.12 26.67 -8.02
CA GLY A 98 -0.81 26.87 -9.30
C GLY A 98 -1.20 28.33 -9.56
N LYS A 99 -1.67 29.03 -8.52
CA LYS A 99 -2.08 30.45 -8.60
C LYS A 99 -0.91 31.43 -8.65
N HIS A 100 0.18 31.19 -7.89
CA HIS A 100 1.28 32.15 -7.76
C HIS A 100 2.44 31.90 -8.73
N PHE A 101 2.74 30.62 -9.03
CA PHE A 101 3.89 30.23 -9.85
C PHE A 101 3.51 29.63 -11.21
N GLY A 102 2.19 29.44 -11.44
CA GLY A 102 1.66 28.91 -12.68
C GLY A 102 1.55 27.39 -12.73
N THR A 103 0.70 26.92 -13.63
CA THR A 103 0.33 25.50 -13.78
C THR A 103 1.49 24.61 -14.20
N ARG A 104 2.51 25.15 -14.89
CA ARG A 104 3.70 24.38 -15.31
C ARG A 104 4.55 23.96 -14.12
N ILE A 105 4.79 24.87 -13.16
CA ILE A 105 5.58 24.57 -11.95
C ILE A 105 4.82 23.55 -11.08
N ALA A 106 3.51 23.71 -10.93
CA ALA A 106 2.68 22.74 -10.23
C ALA A 106 2.73 21.35 -10.90
N ALA A 107 2.73 21.28 -12.24
CA ALA A 107 2.84 20.03 -12.98
C ALA A 107 4.22 19.36 -12.79
N VAL A 108 5.31 20.12 -12.81
CA VAL A 108 6.66 19.59 -12.56
C VAL A 108 6.78 19.05 -11.14
N LEU A 109 6.35 19.80 -10.13
CA LEU A 109 6.39 19.34 -8.74
C LEU A 109 5.54 18.09 -8.53
N ARG A 110 4.33 18.02 -9.13
CA ARG A 110 3.51 16.82 -9.12
C ARG A 110 4.25 15.63 -9.73
N ALA A 111 4.93 15.82 -10.86
CA ALA A 111 5.71 14.76 -11.50
C ALA A 111 6.88 14.31 -10.60
N CYS A 112 7.58 15.22 -9.94
CA CYS A 112 8.66 14.91 -9.00
C CYS A 112 8.16 14.07 -7.81
N PHE A 113 7.01 14.42 -7.22
CA PHE A 113 6.44 13.64 -6.12
C PHE A 113 5.87 12.29 -6.57
N TYR A 114 5.47 12.17 -7.84
CA TYR A 114 4.95 10.92 -8.39
C TYR A 114 6.06 9.99 -8.87
N LEU A 115 7.24 10.51 -9.20
CA LEU A 115 8.37 9.74 -9.75
C LEU A 115 8.74 8.50 -8.91
N PRO A 116 8.83 8.57 -7.55
CA PRO A 116 9.11 7.40 -6.72
C PRO A 116 8.14 6.24 -6.93
N GLN A 117 6.88 6.54 -7.15
CA GLN A 117 5.81 5.54 -7.36
C GLN A 117 5.99 4.72 -8.66
N VAL A 118 6.67 5.28 -9.66
CA VAL A 118 6.92 4.62 -10.95
C VAL A 118 8.08 3.64 -10.86
N LEU A 119 8.98 3.83 -9.89
CA LEU A 119 10.12 2.94 -9.70
C LEU A 119 9.66 1.56 -9.23
N PRO A 120 10.18 0.46 -9.82
CA PRO A 120 10.01 -0.86 -9.24
C PRO A 120 10.50 -0.86 -7.79
N VAL A 121 9.68 -1.37 -6.86
CA VAL A 121 10.01 -1.34 -5.42
C VAL A 121 11.35 -2.00 -5.09
N ALA A 122 11.74 -3.01 -5.85
CA ALA A 122 13.04 -3.67 -5.69
C ALA A 122 14.20 -2.72 -6.04
N VAL A 123 14.07 -1.93 -7.12
CA VAL A 123 15.09 -0.93 -7.50
C VAL A 123 15.17 0.18 -6.47
N ALA A 124 14.02 0.71 -6.04
CA ALA A 124 13.98 1.68 -4.95
C ALA A 124 14.63 1.14 -3.68
N GLY A 125 14.36 -0.14 -3.33
CA GLY A 125 14.97 -0.81 -2.18
C GLY A 125 16.50 -0.89 -2.29
N ILE A 126 17.05 -1.27 -3.44
CA ILE A 126 18.51 -1.34 -3.65
C ILE A 126 19.15 0.07 -3.50
N VAL A 127 18.55 1.10 -4.09
CA VAL A 127 19.05 2.48 -3.95
C VAL A 127 19.02 2.93 -2.49
N TRP A 128 17.92 2.65 -1.79
CA TRP A 128 17.79 3.00 -0.38
C TRP A 128 18.74 2.18 0.51
N SER A 129 19.05 0.91 0.19
CA SER A 129 20.04 0.14 0.96
C SER A 129 21.44 0.77 0.93
N TRP A 130 21.83 1.38 -0.21
CA TRP A 130 23.07 2.13 -0.32
C TRP A 130 23.02 3.48 0.42
N ILE A 131 21.91 4.20 0.34
CA ILE A 131 21.72 5.47 1.06
C ILE A 131 21.79 5.25 2.58
N LEU A 132 21.24 4.15 3.06
CA LEU A 132 21.07 3.80 4.48
C LEU A 132 22.18 2.90 5.03
N ALA A 133 23.22 2.58 4.22
CA ALA A 133 24.34 1.77 4.69
C ALA A 133 25.01 2.42 5.92
N PRO A 134 25.40 1.63 6.96
CA PRO A 134 25.87 2.19 8.22
C PRO A 134 27.20 2.92 8.08
N ASP A 135 28.14 2.40 7.28
CA ASP A 135 29.50 2.92 7.18
C ASP A 135 29.63 3.98 6.05
N ASP A 136 29.25 3.60 4.82
CA ASP A 136 29.44 4.40 3.60
C ASP A 136 28.14 5.06 3.09
N GLY A 137 27.05 4.94 3.84
CA GLY A 137 25.73 5.45 3.42
C GLY A 137 25.68 6.97 3.37
N SER A 138 25.12 7.50 2.27
CA SER A 138 25.04 8.95 2.06
C SER A 138 24.21 9.67 3.12
N LEU A 139 23.24 9.01 3.78
CA LEU A 139 22.50 9.60 4.89
C LEU A 139 23.39 9.84 6.11
N ASN A 140 24.17 8.84 6.54
CA ASN A 140 25.11 9.00 7.64
C ASN A 140 26.24 9.97 7.30
N ALA A 141 26.72 9.98 6.06
CA ALA A 141 27.70 10.96 5.58
C ALA A 141 27.17 12.39 5.65
N LEU A 142 25.92 12.62 5.24
CA LEU A 142 25.24 13.90 5.34
C LEU A 142 25.09 14.36 6.80
N LEU A 143 24.61 13.46 7.69
CA LEU A 143 24.48 13.76 9.12
C LEU A 143 25.82 14.18 9.73
N LYS A 144 26.91 13.51 9.36
CA LYS A 144 28.26 13.87 9.79
C LYS A 144 28.67 15.25 9.25
N ALA A 145 28.42 15.53 7.98
CA ALA A 145 28.79 16.80 7.33
C ALA A 145 28.09 18.01 7.94
N VAL A 146 26.84 17.84 8.42
CA VAL A 146 26.10 18.93 9.08
C VAL A 146 26.30 18.97 10.61
N GLY A 147 27.26 18.21 11.14
CA GLY A 147 27.58 18.20 12.56
C GLY A 147 26.69 17.37 13.46
N LEU A 148 25.83 16.53 12.88
CA LEU A 148 24.88 15.64 13.58
C LEU A 148 25.41 14.19 13.70
N SER A 149 26.71 14.01 13.95
CA SER A 149 27.35 12.68 14.03
C SER A 149 26.70 11.76 15.07
N GLY A 150 26.16 12.31 16.15
CA GLY A 150 25.43 11.53 17.18
C GLY A 150 24.10 10.94 16.73
N TRP A 151 23.62 11.28 15.54
CA TRP A 151 22.39 10.79 14.93
C TRP A 151 22.64 9.72 13.85
N GLN A 152 23.92 9.40 13.61
CA GLN A 152 24.26 8.28 12.72
C GLN A 152 23.81 6.97 13.35
N GLN A 153 23.17 6.13 12.54
CA GLN A 153 22.58 4.86 13.01
C GLN A 153 22.84 3.76 11.99
N ASP A 154 22.70 2.53 12.44
CA ASP A 154 22.50 1.38 11.57
C ASP A 154 21.00 1.25 11.28
N TRP A 155 20.54 2.00 10.27
CA TRP A 155 19.14 2.20 9.94
C TRP A 155 18.37 0.91 9.63
N LEU A 156 19.05 -0.11 9.10
CA LEU A 156 18.44 -1.37 8.69
C LEU A 156 18.90 -2.56 9.55
N GLY A 157 20.02 -2.41 10.31
CA GLY A 157 20.56 -3.45 11.16
C GLY A 157 20.16 -3.34 12.64
N ASP A 158 19.61 -2.19 13.07
CA ASP A 158 19.07 -2.03 14.43
C ASP A 158 17.63 -2.55 14.52
N PRO A 159 17.32 -3.54 15.38
CA PRO A 159 15.95 -4.08 15.53
C PRO A 159 14.90 -3.04 15.93
N GLY A 160 15.31 -1.99 16.64
CA GLY A 160 14.42 -0.91 17.07
C GLY A 160 14.11 0.10 15.97
N LEU A 161 14.95 0.20 14.93
CA LEU A 161 14.83 1.20 13.86
C LEU A 161 14.40 0.60 12.52
N ALA A 162 14.79 -0.61 12.21
CA ALA A 162 14.66 -1.21 10.89
C ALA A 162 13.22 -1.16 10.35
N LEU A 163 12.22 -1.47 11.17
CA LEU A 163 10.81 -1.41 10.75
C LEU A 163 10.38 0.01 10.37
N TYR A 164 10.73 1.01 11.18
CA TYR A 164 10.40 2.42 10.93
C TYR A 164 11.12 2.95 9.69
N THR A 165 12.36 2.51 9.47
CA THR A 165 13.13 2.85 8.29
C THR A 165 12.49 2.29 7.02
N VAL A 166 12.10 1.01 7.01
CA VAL A 166 11.37 0.40 5.90
C VAL A 166 10.03 1.12 5.65
N MET A 167 9.28 1.46 6.72
CA MET A 167 8.06 2.25 6.61
C MET A 167 8.32 3.62 5.97
N GLY A 168 9.40 4.31 6.36
CA GLY A 168 9.79 5.61 5.79
C GLY A 168 10.04 5.53 4.28
N VAL A 169 10.78 4.51 3.83
CA VAL A 169 11.02 4.24 2.40
C VAL A 169 9.70 3.99 1.66
N LEU A 170 8.83 3.15 2.23
CA LEU A 170 7.55 2.82 1.62
C LEU A 170 6.58 4.02 1.56
N VAL A 171 6.55 4.84 2.61
CA VAL A 171 5.80 6.09 2.63
C VAL A 171 6.29 7.03 1.52
N TRP A 172 7.61 7.18 1.36
CA TRP A 172 8.19 7.99 0.29
C TRP A 172 7.78 7.49 -1.11
N VAL A 173 7.81 6.19 -1.35
CA VAL A 173 7.33 5.60 -2.61
C VAL A 173 5.84 5.90 -2.83
N GLN A 174 5.04 5.84 -1.77
CA GLN A 174 3.59 5.86 -1.84
C GLN A 174 2.95 7.26 -1.98
N ILE A 175 3.66 8.35 -1.62
CA ILE A 175 3.09 9.74 -1.58
C ILE A 175 2.48 10.17 -2.92
N GLY A 176 3.05 9.72 -4.04
CA GLY A 176 2.65 10.16 -5.37
C GLY A 176 1.21 9.80 -5.75
N PHE A 177 0.74 8.62 -5.37
CA PHE A 177 -0.62 8.17 -5.70
C PHE A 177 -1.70 9.03 -5.03
N PRO A 178 -1.71 9.22 -3.69
CA PRO A 178 -2.65 10.13 -3.02
C PRO A 178 -2.63 11.54 -3.60
N LEU A 179 -1.45 12.09 -3.85
CA LEU A 179 -1.29 13.41 -4.44
C LEU A 179 -2.04 13.55 -5.77
N VAL A 180 -1.87 12.60 -6.68
CA VAL A 180 -2.50 12.64 -8.01
C VAL A 180 -4.02 12.48 -7.90
N VAL A 181 -4.49 11.55 -7.05
CA VAL A 181 -5.93 11.33 -6.84
C VAL A 181 -6.59 12.57 -6.26
N PHE A 182 -5.99 13.19 -5.23
CA PHE A 182 -6.55 14.41 -4.64
C PHE A 182 -6.49 15.61 -5.57
N MET A 183 -5.44 15.77 -6.37
CA MET A 183 -5.40 16.82 -7.39
C MET A 183 -6.49 16.65 -8.45
N ALA A 184 -6.79 15.42 -8.85
CA ALA A 184 -7.89 15.13 -9.76
C ALA A 184 -9.26 15.44 -9.11
N GLY A 185 -9.41 15.13 -7.83
CA GLY A 185 -10.61 15.48 -7.04
C GLY A 185 -10.80 16.99 -6.92
N LEU A 186 -9.73 17.73 -6.56
CA LEU A 186 -9.76 19.20 -6.45
C LEU A 186 -10.18 19.88 -7.75
N GLY A 187 -9.79 19.34 -8.91
CA GLY A 187 -10.19 19.86 -10.22
C GLY A 187 -11.68 19.73 -10.53
N ARG A 188 -12.43 18.96 -9.73
CA ARG A 188 -13.89 18.76 -9.88
C ARG A 188 -14.72 19.58 -8.90
N VAL A 189 -14.08 20.18 -7.88
CA VAL A 189 -14.77 21.01 -6.89
C VAL A 189 -15.21 22.31 -7.56
N ASP A 190 -16.49 22.69 -7.34
CA ASP A 190 -17.05 23.93 -7.88
C ASP A 190 -16.27 25.14 -7.34
N PRO A 191 -15.69 25.98 -8.22
CA PRO A 191 -14.98 27.18 -7.81
C PRO A 191 -15.83 28.17 -7.00
N GLN A 192 -17.15 28.20 -7.22
CA GLN A 192 -18.07 29.07 -6.49
C GLN A 192 -18.06 28.81 -4.98
N LEU A 193 -17.80 27.56 -4.54
CA LEU A 193 -17.70 27.24 -3.12
C LEU A 193 -16.49 27.93 -2.46
N TYR A 194 -15.38 28.04 -3.20
CA TYR A 194 -14.19 28.76 -2.72
C TYR A 194 -14.41 30.27 -2.72
N GLU A 195 -15.06 30.81 -3.75
CA GLU A 195 -15.39 32.25 -3.85
C GLU A 195 -16.35 32.68 -2.73
N ALA A 196 -17.39 31.90 -2.47
CA ALA A 196 -18.31 32.15 -1.37
C ALA A 196 -17.59 32.16 -0.01
N ALA A 197 -16.72 31.15 0.23
CA ALA A 197 -15.96 31.09 1.47
C ALA A 197 -14.94 32.25 1.61
N GLU A 198 -14.41 32.77 0.49
CA GLU A 198 -13.54 33.97 0.50
C GLU A 198 -14.35 35.24 0.85
N LEU A 199 -15.55 35.37 0.34
CA LEU A 199 -16.44 36.49 0.69
C LEU A 199 -16.84 36.46 2.16
N ASP A 200 -16.99 35.27 2.75
CA ASP A 200 -17.24 35.07 4.17
C ASP A 200 -15.97 35.30 5.06
N GLY A 201 -14.86 35.70 4.47
CA GLY A 201 -13.60 35.97 5.19
C GLY A 201 -12.90 34.70 5.67
N ALA A 202 -13.15 33.54 5.08
CA ALA A 202 -12.50 32.28 5.45
C ALA A 202 -11.05 32.25 4.94
N GLY A 203 -10.08 32.21 5.87
CA GLY A 203 -8.69 31.96 5.54
C GLY A 203 -8.45 30.56 5.00
N TRP A 204 -7.26 30.30 4.44
CA TRP A 204 -6.89 29.03 3.77
C TRP A 204 -7.24 27.79 4.60
N TRP A 205 -6.88 27.74 5.89
CA TRP A 205 -7.14 26.60 6.77
C TRP A 205 -8.64 26.33 6.98
N ARG A 206 -9.45 27.39 7.07
CA ARG A 206 -10.91 27.28 7.22
C ARG A 206 -11.53 26.73 5.93
N ARG A 207 -11.10 27.20 4.76
CA ARG A 207 -11.53 26.67 3.44
C ARG A 207 -11.11 25.23 3.27
N PHE A 208 -9.85 24.88 3.61
CA PHE A 208 -9.37 23.51 3.55
C PHE A 208 -10.24 22.56 4.37
N ARG A 209 -10.54 22.92 5.63
CA ARG A 209 -11.30 22.05 6.53
C ARG A 209 -12.80 21.94 6.18
N HIS A 210 -13.44 23.03 5.71
CA HIS A 210 -14.88 23.10 5.55
C HIS A 210 -15.36 23.01 4.09
N VAL A 211 -14.48 23.23 3.11
CA VAL A 211 -14.77 23.08 1.67
C VAL A 211 -13.97 21.92 1.09
N THR A 212 -12.64 22.01 1.10
CA THR A 212 -11.76 21.05 0.42
C THR A 212 -11.92 19.63 0.97
N LEU A 213 -11.74 19.44 2.27
CA LEU A 213 -11.75 18.11 2.90
C LEU A 213 -13.13 17.40 2.80
N PRO A 214 -14.27 18.06 3.01
CA PRO A 214 -15.57 17.43 2.79
C PRO A 214 -15.83 17.02 1.35
N GLN A 215 -15.43 17.84 0.38
CA GLN A 215 -15.60 17.56 -1.05
C GLN A 215 -14.72 16.40 -1.53
N LEU A 216 -13.56 16.19 -0.89
CA LEU A 216 -12.63 15.12 -1.23
C LEU A 216 -12.86 13.82 -0.41
N ARG A 217 -13.92 13.72 0.37
CA ARG A 217 -14.21 12.49 1.15
C ARG A 217 -14.22 11.22 0.30
N PRO A 218 -14.86 11.17 -0.89
CA PRO A 218 -14.82 9.97 -1.72
C PRO A 218 -13.39 9.55 -2.09
N GLU A 219 -12.56 10.50 -2.50
CA GLU A 219 -11.15 10.27 -2.84
C GLU A 219 -10.34 9.79 -1.64
N VAL A 220 -10.61 10.33 -0.45
CA VAL A 220 -9.95 9.89 0.79
C VAL A 220 -10.24 8.42 1.05
N TYR A 221 -11.48 7.95 0.89
CA TYR A 221 -11.81 6.53 1.06
C TYR A 221 -11.12 5.64 0.03
N VAL A 222 -11.08 6.06 -1.24
CA VAL A 222 -10.36 5.34 -2.30
C VAL A 222 -8.87 5.22 -1.96
N VAL A 223 -8.24 6.34 -1.60
CA VAL A 223 -6.82 6.40 -1.25
C VAL A 223 -6.52 5.55 -0.02
N LEU A 224 -7.29 5.67 1.06
CA LEU A 224 -7.11 4.87 2.27
C LEU A 224 -7.26 3.37 1.99
N THR A 225 -8.26 2.98 1.21
CA THR A 225 -8.47 1.57 0.84
C THR A 225 -7.30 1.04 0.03
N TRP A 226 -6.87 1.78 -1.00
CA TRP A 226 -5.72 1.42 -1.83
C TRP A 226 -4.43 1.29 -1.02
N CYS A 227 -4.11 2.30 -0.20
CA CYS A 227 -2.91 2.32 0.63
C CYS A 227 -2.91 1.19 1.67
N THR A 228 -4.06 0.87 2.25
CA THR A 228 -4.23 -0.26 3.18
C THR A 228 -3.93 -1.60 2.49
N ILE A 229 -4.50 -1.82 1.30
CA ILE A 229 -4.25 -3.03 0.52
C ILE A 229 -2.77 -3.12 0.13
N ALA A 230 -2.16 -2.01 -0.30
CA ALA A 230 -0.74 -1.95 -0.66
C ALA A 230 0.16 -2.29 0.53
N ALA A 231 -0.16 -1.77 1.72
CA ALA A 231 0.57 -2.06 2.96
C ALA A 231 0.49 -3.54 3.38
N LEU A 232 -0.68 -4.16 3.30
CA LEU A 232 -0.87 -5.58 3.62
C LEU A 232 -0.14 -6.51 2.63
N LYS A 233 0.10 -6.04 1.41
CA LYS A 233 0.80 -6.77 0.35
C LYS A 233 2.30 -6.46 0.29
N VAL A 234 2.84 -5.74 1.26
CA VAL A 234 4.28 -5.43 1.32
C VAL A 234 5.07 -6.74 1.39
N PHE A 235 5.93 -6.94 0.40
CA PHE A 235 6.87 -8.05 0.30
C PHE A 235 8.23 -7.55 -0.21
N GLY A 236 8.24 -6.96 -1.41
CA GLY A 236 9.47 -6.64 -2.13
C GLY A 236 10.43 -5.71 -1.40
N ALA A 237 9.91 -4.71 -0.66
CA ALA A 237 10.75 -3.81 0.13
C ALA A 237 11.42 -4.56 1.31
N VAL A 238 10.65 -5.37 2.04
CA VAL A 238 11.20 -6.19 3.14
C VAL A 238 12.22 -7.18 2.61
N TYR A 239 11.91 -7.87 1.50
CA TYR A 239 12.82 -8.82 0.87
C TYR A 239 14.17 -8.21 0.48
N VAL A 240 14.16 -6.98 -0.08
CA VAL A 240 15.37 -6.33 -0.59
C VAL A 240 16.15 -5.60 0.50
N LEU A 241 15.47 -4.87 1.41
CA LEU A 241 16.11 -4.02 2.40
C LEU A 241 16.64 -4.81 3.60
N THR A 242 15.85 -5.75 4.12
CA THR A 242 16.13 -6.34 5.44
C THR A 242 16.04 -7.86 5.47
N LYS A 243 15.41 -8.49 4.48
CA LYS A 243 15.09 -9.93 4.50
C LYS A 243 14.39 -10.34 5.81
N GLY A 244 13.41 -9.54 6.26
CA GLY A 244 12.69 -9.77 7.52
C GLY A 244 13.46 -9.42 8.78
N GLY A 245 14.80 -9.18 8.68
CA GLY A 245 15.70 -8.90 9.80
C GLY A 245 15.70 -7.45 10.29
N PRO A 246 16.54 -7.20 11.31
CA PRO A 246 17.29 -8.15 12.11
C PRO A 246 16.38 -8.91 13.09
N GLY A 247 16.62 -10.23 13.23
CA GLY A 247 15.89 -11.05 14.20
C GLY A 247 14.36 -11.08 14.04
N GLY A 248 13.84 -10.95 12.81
CA GLY A 248 12.39 -10.90 12.55
C GLY A 248 11.74 -9.52 12.76
N ALA A 249 12.51 -8.46 13.08
CA ALA A 249 11.97 -7.15 13.43
C ALA A 249 11.19 -6.46 12.31
N THR A 250 11.41 -6.84 11.05
CA THR A 250 10.71 -6.30 9.89
C THR A 250 9.89 -7.35 9.16
N ASP A 251 9.75 -8.54 9.74
CA ASP A 251 8.98 -9.61 9.11
C ASP A 251 7.50 -9.22 8.97
N VAL A 252 6.94 -9.54 7.83
CA VAL A 252 5.54 -9.30 7.49
C VAL A 252 4.90 -10.60 6.99
N PRO A 253 3.56 -10.77 7.06
CA PRO A 253 2.93 -12.04 6.75
C PRO A 253 3.24 -12.57 5.35
N SER A 254 3.40 -11.69 4.36
CA SER A 254 3.76 -12.06 2.99
C SER A 254 5.17 -12.61 2.88
N TYR A 255 6.14 -12.00 3.60
CA TYR A 255 7.52 -12.46 3.64
C TYR A 255 7.65 -13.73 4.49
N PHE A 256 6.99 -13.79 5.64
CA PHE A 256 6.93 -14.96 6.49
C PHE A 256 6.32 -16.18 5.78
N SER A 257 5.24 -15.98 5.01
CA SER A 257 4.69 -17.02 4.15
C SER A 257 5.69 -17.50 3.11
N PHE A 258 6.41 -16.58 2.46
CA PHE A 258 7.41 -16.90 1.44
C PHE A 258 8.57 -17.73 2.02
N THR A 259 9.19 -17.30 3.12
CA THR A 259 10.30 -18.02 3.75
C THR A 259 9.85 -19.39 4.26
N THR A 260 8.66 -19.48 4.83
CA THR A 260 8.09 -20.75 5.32
C THR A 260 7.83 -21.71 4.16
N PHE A 261 7.26 -21.21 3.05
CA PHE A 261 6.95 -22.03 1.89
C PHE A 261 8.21 -22.47 1.12
N PHE A 262 9.11 -21.54 0.78
CA PHE A 262 10.22 -21.79 -0.15
C PHE A 262 11.54 -22.12 0.55
N GLU A 263 11.82 -21.53 1.70
CA GLU A 263 13.11 -21.70 2.38
C GLU A 263 13.05 -22.79 3.47
N LYS A 264 11.98 -22.79 4.30
CA LYS A 264 11.75 -23.81 5.32
C LYS A 264 11.10 -25.08 4.75
N THR A 265 10.66 -25.06 3.48
CA THR A 265 9.96 -26.18 2.80
C THR A 265 8.68 -26.65 3.50
N GLN A 266 8.10 -25.84 4.36
CA GLN A 266 6.82 -26.10 5.03
C GLN A 266 5.66 -25.58 4.15
N VAL A 267 5.46 -26.25 3.01
CA VAL A 267 4.56 -25.76 1.94
C VAL A 267 3.11 -25.65 2.42
N GLY A 268 2.62 -26.65 3.16
CA GLY A 268 1.27 -26.62 3.74
C GLY A 268 1.07 -25.44 4.70
N TYR A 269 2.02 -25.22 5.61
CA TYR A 269 1.94 -24.14 6.59
C TYR A 269 2.10 -22.76 5.94
N GLY A 270 3.07 -22.58 5.02
CA GLY A 270 3.23 -21.35 4.25
C GLY A 270 1.98 -21.00 3.42
N SER A 271 1.31 -22.02 2.86
CA SER A 271 0.03 -21.85 2.17
C SER A 271 -1.11 -21.42 3.13
N ALA A 272 -1.12 -21.90 4.38
CA ALA A 272 -2.08 -21.45 5.38
C ALA A 272 -1.90 -19.99 5.75
N ILE A 273 -0.64 -19.53 5.96
CA ILE A 273 -0.30 -18.12 6.22
C ILE A 273 -0.81 -17.22 5.08
N SER A 274 -0.49 -17.57 3.82
CA SER A 274 -0.91 -16.77 2.65
C SER A 274 -2.42 -16.78 2.46
N THR A 275 -3.11 -17.88 2.77
CA THR A 275 -4.57 -17.97 2.71
C THR A 275 -5.22 -17.06 3.74
N VAL A 276 -4.72 -17.05 4.99
CA VAL A 276 -5.22 -16.13 6.04
C VAL A 276 -4.95 -14.68 5.66
N LEU A 277 -3.75 -14.34 5.18
CA LEU A 277 -3.43 -13.00 4.71
C LEU A 277 -4.40 -12.55 3.60
N THR A 278 -4.65 -13.42 2.62
CA THR A 278 -5.59 -13.13 1.53
C THR A 278 -7.01 -12.91 2.05
N ALA A 279 -7.47 -13.73 3.00
CA ALA A 279 -8.79 -13.56 3.63
C ALA A 279 -8.90 -12.20 4.36
N VAL A 280 -7.85 -11.80 5.09
CA VAL A 280 -7.79 -10.48 5.76
C VAL A 280 -7.83 -9.34 4.74
N ILE A 281 -7.04 -9.42 3.66
CA ILE A 281 -7.04 -8.41 2.60
C ILE A 281 -8.43 -8.29 1.95
N LEU A 282 -9.06 -9.42 1.62
CA LEU A 282 -10.41 -9.42 1.03
C LEU A 282 -11.45 -8.83 1.99
N ALA A 283 -11.42 -9.20 3.26
CA ALA A 283 -12.34 -8.65 4.27
C ALA A 283 -12.20 -7.13 4.40
N LEU A 284 -10.98 -6.61 4.52
CA LEU A 284 -10.71 -5.17 4.62
C LEU A 284 -11.06 -4.44 3.32
N SER A 285 -10.81 -5.05 2.15
CA SER A 285 -11.19 -4.47 0.85
C SER A 285 -12.71 -4.35 0.72
N LEU A 286 -13.47 -5.38 1.13
CA LEU A 286 -14.94 -5.35 1.11
C LEU A 286 -15.50 -4.30 2.09
N ILE A 287 -14.90 -4.15 3.26
CA ILE A 287 -15.27 -3.09 4.22
C ILE A 287 -15.01 -1.72 3.58
N GLY A 288 -13.83 -1.50 2.99
CA GLY A 288 -13.47 -0.25 2.31
C GLY A 288 -14.47 0.12 1.21
N LEU A 289 -14.82 -0.83 0.33
CA LEU A 289 -15.80 -0.63 -0.74
C LEU A 289 -17.20 -0.30 -0.21
N ARG A 290 -17.64 -0.96 0.86
CA ARG A 290 -18.94 -0.66 1.49
C ARG A 290 -18.99 0.71 2.13
N LEU A 291 -17.88 1.19 2.70
CA LEU A 291 -17.80 2.54 3.26
C LEU A 291 -17.84 3.60 2.15
N GLN A 292 -17.14 3.34 1.04
CA GLN A 292 -17.16 4.22 -0.12
C GLN A 292 -18.57 4.36 -0.72
N SER A 293 -19.28 3.26 -0.98
CA SER A 293 -20.63 3.29 -1.58
C SER A 293 -21.64 4.10 -0.74
N ARG A 294 -21.55 4.01 0.60
CA ARG A 294 -22.42 4.81 1.48
C ARG A 294 -22.16 6.31 1.43
N THR A 295 -20.97 6.71 1.00
CA THR A 295 -20.61 8.13 0.91
C THR A 295 -21.01 8.73 -0.44
N GLU A 296 -21.17 7.91 -1.48
CA GLU A 296 -21.69 8.35 -2.79
C GLU A 296 -23.22 8.52 -2.78
N ASP A 297 -23.91 7.83 -1.87
CA ASP A 297 -25.38 7.89 -1.72
C ASP A 297 -25.86 8.98 -0.73
N ALA A 298 -24.94 9.66 -0.01
CA ALA A 298 -25.23 10.68 1.00
C ALA A 298 -24.88 12.09 0.52
#